data_cba256c795f00ca6b989dc7f3aff7db4
#
_entry.id   cba256c795f00ca6b989dc7f3aff7db4
#
_cell.length_a   1.000
_cell.length_b   1.000
_cell.length_c   1.000
_cell.angle_alpha   90.00
_cell.angle_beta   90.00
_cell.angle_gamma   90.00
#
_symmetry.space_group_name_H-M   'P 1'
#
loop_
_entity.id
_entity.type
_entity.pdbx_description
1 polymer ?
#
loop_
_entity_poly.entity_id
_entity_poly.type
_entity_poly.pdbx_seq_one_letter_code
_entity_poly.pdbx_strand_id
1 'polypeptide(L)'
;MLELHNVTIGQQIHSLSMALSDGQLVNITGSKGSGKTTLLRALLGFIPIDGGHISIDGELLTPMSAPYFRRQMAYVPQYLTLPEGYHEVSSDYLQLLRKAVDSGKTLLIVDEPPKELTEEDMQAVDDMLMEAVQRGAMVVTVNSRFMQNQVSL
;
A
#
# COMPACT_ATOMS: atom_id res chain seq x y z
N MET A 1 8.57 -5.59 10.63
CA MET A 1 8.24 -4.17 10.87
C MET A 1 8.74 -3.33 9.70
N LEU A 2 7.87 -2.49 9.18
CA LEU A 2 8.23 -1.49 8.16
C LEU A 2 8.55 -0.18 8.87
N GLU A 3 9.69 0.42 8.56
CA GLU A 3 10.09 1.68 9.17
C GLU A 3 10.57 2.65 8.10
N LEU A 4 10.08 3.88 8.19
CA LEU A 4 10.55 5.01 7.41
C LEU A 4 11.22 6.00 8.36
N HIS A 5 12.44 6.41 8.04
CA HIS A 5 13.18 7.36 8.86
C HIS A 5 13.57 8.57 8.01
N ASN A 6 12.92 9.69 8.27
CA ASN A 6 13.20 10.98 7.61
C ASN A 6 13.22 10.87 6.08
N VAL A 7 12.27 10.14 5.52
CA VAL A 7 12.21 9.88 4.08
C VAL A 7 11.80 11.14 3.34
N THR A 8 12.63 11.53 2.38
CA THR A 8 12.37 12.66 1.49
C THR A 8 12.38 12.17 0.05
N ILE A 9 11.34 12.53 -0.70
CA ILE A 9 11.19 12.15 -2.10
C ILE A 9 10.71 13.38 -2.89
N GLY A 10 11.59 13.91 -3.74
CA GLY A 10 11.29 15.08 -4.54
C GLY A 10 10.84 16.26 -3.69
N GLN A 11 9.84 16.99 -4.17
CA GLN A 11 9.26 18.11 -3.45
C GLN A 11 7.97 17.77 -2.72
N GLN A 12 7.47 16.54 -2.87
CA GLN A 12 6.18 16.13 -2.35
C GLN A 12 6.26 15.54 -0.94
N ILE A 13 7.33 14.83 -0.62
CA ILE A 13 7.49 14.14 0.65
C ILE A 13 8.77 14.63 1.33
N HIS A 14 8.62 15.19 2.55
CA HIS A 14 9.71 15.77 3.31
C HIS A 14 9.80 15.13 4.69
N SER A 15 10.94 14.49 4.97
CA SER A 15 11.30 13.96 6.29
C SER A 15 10.18 13.13 6.94
N LEU A 16 9.54 12.28 6.14
CA LEU A 16 8.46 11.43 6.62
C LEU A 16 9.03 10.29 7.46
N SER A 17 8.52 10.15 8.67
CA SER A 17 8.86 9.03 9.56
C SER A 17 7.61 8.31 9.99
N MET A 18 7.63 6.98 9.92
CA MET A 18 6.54 6.14 10.40
C MET A 18 7.06 4.73 10.67
N ALA A 19 6.32 3.99 11.47
CA ALA A 19 6.60 2.59 11.74
C ALA A 19 5.31 1.79 11.69
N LEU A 20 5.38 0.59 11.12
CA LEU A 20 4.26 -0.32 11.00
C LEU A 20 4.70 -1.72 11.42
N SER A 21 4.03 -2.26 12.43
CA SER A 21 4.31 -3.61 12.91
C SER A 21 3.41 -4.65 12.26
N ASP A 22 3.78 -5.92 12.42
CA ASP A 22 2.94 -7.03 11.98
C ASP A 22 1.54 -6.92 12.59
N GLY A 23 0.53 -7.20 11.80
CA GLY A 23 -0.86 -7.10 12.24
C GLY A 23 -1.38 -5.69 12.41
N GLN A 24 -0.74 -4.70 11.79
CA GLN A 24 -1.19 -3.32 11.81
C GLN A 24 -1.51 -2.82 10.41
N LEU A 25 -2.39 -1.83 10.34
CA LEU A 25 -2.74 -1.12 9.12
C LEU A 25 -2.41 0.36 9.30
N VAL A 26 -1.79 0.97 8.30
CA VAL A 26 -1.63 2.42 8.21
C VAL A 26 -2.36 2.93 6.98
N ASN A 27 -3.12 4.01 7.15
CA ASN A 27 -3.84 4.65 6.06
C ASN A 27 -3.13 5.95 5.68
N ILE A 28 -2.61 6.00 4.46
CA ILE A 28 -1.98 7.20 3.91
C ILE A 28 -3.07 8.08 3.33
N THR A 29 -3.20 9.30 3.82
CA THR A 29 -4.21 10.24 3.36
C THR A 29 -3.56 11.43 2.68
N GLY A 30 -4.28 12.04 1.78
CA GLY A 30 -3.80 13.23 1.10
C GLY A 30 -4.65 13.55 -0.13
N SER A 31 -4.56 14.79 -0.59
CA SER A 31 -5.20 15.24 -1.81
C SER A 31 -4.44 14.75 -3.04
N LYS A 32 -5.04 14.94 -4.20
CA LYS A 32 -4.38 14.65 -5.49
C LYS A 32 -3.09 15.48 -5.58
N GLY A 33 -2.00 14.81 -5.95
CA GLY A 33 -0.70 15.47 -6.09
C GLY A 33 0.09 15.59 -4.79
N SER A 34 -0.38 15.03 -3.67
CA SER A 34 0.33 15.11 -2.39
C SER A 34 1.50 14.13 -2.27
N GLY A 35 1.67 13.22 -3.22
CA GLY A 35 2.78 12.27 -3.24
C GLY A 35 2.41 10.84 -2.82
N LYS A 36 1.14 10.52 -2.71
CA LYS A 36 0.69 9.17 -2.31
C LYS A 36 1.23 8.09 -3.24
N THR A 37 1.07 8.27 -4.55
CA THR A 37 1.58 7.32 -5.54
C THR A 37 3.10 7.24 -5.50
N THR A 38 3.77 8.36 -5.33
CA THR A 38 5.23 8.43 -5.19
C THR A 38 5.71 7.61 -3.99
N LEU A 39 5.02 7.76 -2.86
CA LEU A 39 5.35 6.97 -1.66
C LEU A 39 5.16 5.48 -1.89
N LEU A 40 4.06 5.07 -2.51
CA LEU A 40 3.83 3.65 -2.82
C LEU A 40 4.91 3.09 -3.73
N ARG A 41 5.33 3.84 -4.74
CA ARG A 41 6.40 3.42 -5.63
C ARG A 41 7.73 3.26 -4.91
N ALA A 42 8.02 4.13 -3.95
CA ALA A 42 9.22 4.01 -3.13
C ALA A 42 9.15 2.78 -2.22
N LEU A 43 8.00 2.50 -1.62
CA LEU A 43 7.79 1.30 -0.79
C LEU A 43 7.93 0.01 -1.61
N LEU A 44 7.52 0.03 -2.87
CA LEU A 44 7.70 -1.09 -3.79
C LEU A 44 9.12 -1.19 -4.36
N GLY A 45 9.95 -0.19 -4.09
CA GLY A 45 11.33 -0.16 -4.56
C GLY A 45 11.49 0.19 -6.04
N PHE A 46 10.48 0.78 -6.68
CA PHE A 46 10.56 1.17 -8.08
C PHE A 46 11.28 2.50 -8.29
N ILE A 47 11.31 3.35 -7.29
CA ILE A 47 12.02 4.63 -7.34
C ILE A 47 12.91 4.77 -6.12
N PRO A 48 14.07 5.46 -6.24
CA PRO A 48 14.90 5.77 -5.09
C PRO A 48 14.28 6.89 -4.26
N ILE A 49 14.73 7.01 -3.02
CA ILE A 49 14.42 8.15 -2.16
C ILE A 49 15.60 9.12 -2.18
N ASP A 50 15.32 10.40 -1.91
CA ASP A 50 16.35 11.45 -1.93
C ASP A 50 17.02 11.63 -0.58
N GLY A 51 16.37 11.25 0.50
CA GLY A 51 16.92 11.34 1.85
C GLY A 51 16.26 10.37 2.80
N GLY A 52 16.90 10.11 3.92
CA GLY A 52 16.43 9.14 4.89
C GLY A 52 16.62 7.71 4.44
N HIS A 53 15.88 6.81 5.07
CA HIS A 53 15.92 5.39 4.66
C HIS A 53 14.60 4.68 4.99
N ILE A 54 14.38 3.59 4.25
CA ILE A 54 13.26 2.67 4.49
C ILE A 54 13.88 1.32 4.84
N SER A 55 13.36 0.68 5.88
CA SER A 55 13.78 -0.67 6.26
C SER A 55 12.58 -1.57 6.50
N ILE A 56 12.78 -2.86 6.22
CA ILE A 56 11.81 -3.91 6.49
C ILE A 56 12.54 -4.98 7.30
N ASP A 57 12.06 -5.23 8.52
CA ASP A 57 12.67 -6.14 9.46
C ASP A 57 14.17 -5.86 9.69
N GLY A 58 14.51 -4.57 9.75
CA GLY A 58 15.87 -4.09 9.99
C GLY A 58 16.77 -4.07 8.77
N GLU A 59 16.31 -4.49 7.61
CA GLU A 59 17.09 -4.49 6.37
C GLU A 59 16.67 -3.35 5.44
N LEU A 60 17.65 -2.65 4.88
CA LEU A 60 17.39 -1.48 4.03
C LEU A 60 16.71 -1.87 2.72
N LEU A 61 15.64 -1.16 2.42
CA LEU A 61 14.98 -1.23 1.12
C LEU A 61 15.57 -0.17 0.19
N THR A 62 16.15 -0.64 -0.90
CA THR A 62 16.71 0.19 -1.98
C THR A 62 16.28 -0.39 -3.32
N PRO A 63 16.45 0.32 -4.45
CA PRO A 63 16.18 -0.28 -5.75
C PRO A 63 16.97 -1.57 -6.01
N MET A 64 18.16 -1.70 -5.43
CA MET A 64 18.96 -2.93 -5.59
C MET A 64 18.43 -4.10 -4.76
N SER A 65 17.96 -3.86 -3.55
CA SER A 65 17.40 -4.90 -2.67
C SER A 65 15.92 -5.18 -2.92
N ALA A 66 15.24 -4.28 -3.63
CA ALA A 66 13.79 -4.35 -3.85
C ALA A 66 13.28 -5.68 -4.42
N PRO A 67 13.96 -6.34 -5.39
CA PRO A 67 13.49 -7.63 -5.88
C PRO A 67 13.36 -8.69 -4.79
N TYR A 68 14.25 -8.67 -3.80
CA TYR A 68 14.18 -9.56 -2.65
C TYR A 68 12.93 -9.27 -1.81
N PHE A 69 12.68 -8.00 -1.49
CA PHE A 69 11.54 -7.62 -0.66
C PHE A 69 10.20 -7.78 -1.38
N ARG A 70 10.15 -7.56 -2.70
CA ARG A 70 8.91 -7.71 -3.46
C ARG A 70 8.31 -9.12 -3.40
N ARG A 71 9.11 -10.13 -3.10
CA ARG A 71 8.59 -11.49 -2.87
C ARG A 71 7.64 -11.57 -1.68
N GLN A 72 7.80 -10.66 -0.72
CA GLN A 72 6.98 -10.57 0.49
C GLN A 72 5.89 -9.52 0.40
N MET A 73 5.77 -8.86 -0.74
CA MET A 73 4.81 -7.79 -0.96
C MET A 73 3.72 -8.21 -1.92
N ALA A 74 2.49 -7.76 -1.65
CA ALA A 74 1.40 -7.81 -2.61
C ALA A 74 0.93 -6.38 -2.86
N TYR A 75 0.77 -6.02 -4.12
CA TYR A 75 0.31 -4.69 -4.52
C TYR A 75 -1.04 -4.78 -5.21
N VAL A 76 -1.98 -3.96 -4.75
CA VAL A 76 -3.32 -3.85 -5.34
C VAL A 76 -3.49 -2.41 -5.85
N PRO A 77 -3.40 -2.17 -7.16
CA PRO A 77 -3.60 -0.84 -7.73
C PRO A 77 -5.07 -0.45 -7.73
N GLN A 78 -5.36 0.85 -7.87
CA GLN A 78 -6.73 1.34 -7.98
C GLN A 78 -7.43 0.77 -9.22
N TYR A 79 -6.73 0.76 -10.34
CA TYR A 79 -7.24 0.23 -11.60
C TYR A 79 -6.22 -0.73 -12.22
N LEU A 80 -6.71 -1.85 -12.72
CA LEU A 80 -5.88 -2.78 -13.47
C LEU A 80 -5.68 -2.27 -14.90
N THR A 81 -4.47 -2.47 -15.43
CA THR A 81 -4.17 -2.20 -16.84
C THR A 81 -4.54 -3.44 -17.65
N LEU A 82 -5.76 -3.48 -18.18
CA LEU A 82 -6.28 -4.59 -18.97
C LEU A 82 -6.67 -4.09 -20.37
N PRO A 83 -6.73 -4.98 -21.37
CA PRO A 83 -7.25 -4.61 -22.68
C PRO A 83 -8.65 -4.02 -22.59
N GLU A 84 -8.91 -3.00 -23.38
CA GLU A 84 -10.18 -2.31 -23.39
C GLU A 84 -11.34 -3.28 -23.67
N GLY A 85 -12.43 -3.14 -22.92
CA GLY A 85 -13.64 -3.95 -23.07
C GLY A 85 -13.63 -5.28 -22.32
N TYR A 86 -12.57 -5.60 -21.59
CA TYR A 86 -12.42 -6.92 -20.95
C TYR A 86 -12.48 -6.92 -19.42
N HIS A 87 -12.81 -5.80 -18.77
CA HIS A 87 -12.82 -5.77 -17.31
C HIS A 87 -14.07 -5.10 -16.75
N GLU A 88 -14.50 -5.60 -15.60
CA GLU A 88 -15.43 -4.94 -14.70
C GLU A 88 -14.62 -4.42 -13.51
N VAL A 89 -14.54 -3.11 -13.35
CA VAL A 89 -13.67 -2.47 -12.37
C VAL A 89 -13.86 -3.03 -10.96
N SER A 90 -15.11 -3.11 -10.48
CA SER A 90 -15.39 -3.60 -9.13
C SER A 90 -14.98 -5.05 -8.94
N SER A 91 -15.39 -5.91 -9.86
CA SER A 91 -15.11 -7.35 -9.79
C SER A 91 -13.60 -7.62 -9.86
N ASP A 92 -12.90 -6.95 -10.77
CA ASP A 92 -11.47 -7.14 -10.95
C ASP A 92 -10.69 -6.69 -9.71
N TYR A 93 -11.06 -5.55 -9.13
CA TYR A 93 -10.42 -5.05 -7.92
C TYR A 93 -10.63 -5.99 -6.74
N LEU A 94 -11.87 -6.46 -6.51
CA LEU A 94 -12.18 -7.36 -5.41
C LEU A 94 -11.47 -8.71 -5.56
N GLN A 95 -11.38 -9.25 -6.78
CA GLN A 95 -10.65 -10.47 -7.04
C GLN A 95 -9.15 -10.33 -6.77
N LEU A 96 -8.55 -9.23 -7.21
CA LEU A 96 -7.14 -8.98 -6.99
C LEU A 96 -6.85 -8.79 -5.50
N LEU A 97 -7.71 -8.06 -4.79
CA LEU A 97 -7.56 -7.88 -3.35
C LEU A 97 -7.69 -9.21 -2.61
N ARG A 98 -8.67 -10.05 -2.96
CA ARG A 98 -8.81 -11.39 -2.37
C ARG A 98 -7.57 -12.23 -2.59
N LYS A 99 -7.02 -12.20 -3.80
CA LYS A 99 -5.79 -12.91 -4.13
C LYS A 99 -4.61 -12.41 -3.30
N ALA A 100 -4.50 -11.10 -3.12
CA ALA A 100 -3.43 -10.51 -2.30
C ALA A 100 -3.54 -10.93 -0.83
N VAL A 101 -4.74 -10.88 -0.26
CA VAL A 101 -4.98 -11.29 1.14
C VAL A 101 -4.69 -12.78 1.32
N ASP A 102 -5.09 -13.61 0.38
CA ASP A 102 -4.89 -15.06 0.47
C ASP A 102 -3.46 -15.51 0.14
N SER A 103 -2.62 -14.61 -0.37
CA SER A 103 -1.24 -14.94 -0.77
C SER A 103 -0.33 -15.28 0.42
N GLY A 104 -0.70 -14.86 1.62
CA GLY A 104 0.14 -15.02 2.81
C GLY A 104 1.35 -14.10 2.86
N LYS A 105 1.44 -13.13 1.96
CA LYS A 105 2.55 -12.18 1.96
C LYS A 105 2.47 -11.25 3.17
N THR A 106 3.63 -10.83 3.65
CA THR A 106 3.73 -10.12 4.93
C THR A 106 3.42 -8.63 4.84
N LEU A 107 3.51 -8.04 3.65
CA LEU A 107 3.23 -6.63 3.42
C LEU A 107 2.28 -6.47 2.24
N LEU A 108 1.10 -5.93 2.51
CA LEU A 108 0.10 -5.59 1.50
C LEU A 108 0.11 -4.07 1.29
N ILE A 109 0.28 -3.66 0.05
CA ILE A 109 0.22 -2.26 -0.36
C ILE A 109 -1.01 -2.12 -1.25
N VAL A 110 -2.01 -1.40 -0.74
CA VAL A 110 -3.35 -1.32 -1.36
C VAL A 110 -3.63 0.14 -1.68
N ASP A 111 -3.65 0.47 -2.97
CA ASP A 111 -3.96 1.82 -3.41
C ASP A 111 -5.44 2.15 -3.16
N GLU A 112 -5.77 3.42 -3.36
CA GLU A 112 -7.15 3.91 -3.20
C GLU A 112 -8.13 3.04 -3.98
N PRO A 113 -9.26 2.61 -3.35
CA PRO A 113 -10.25 1.81 -4.07
C PRO A 113 -10.85 2.58 -5.25
N PRO A 114 -11.25 1.87 -6.34
CA PRO A 114 -11.91 2.50 -7.47
C PRO A 114 -13.19 3.23 -7.04
N LYS A 115 -13.48 4.35 -7.70
CA LYS A 115 -14.67 5.16 -7.39
C LYS A 115 -15.97 4.46 -7.76
N GLU A 116 -15.91 3.47 -8.63
CA GLU A 116 -17.06 2.70 -9.12
C GLU A 116 -17.57 1.67 -8.09
N LEU A 117 -16.85 1.45 -6.99
CA LEU A 117 -17.27 0.50 -5.96
C LEU A 117 -18.54 0.98 -5.26
N THR A 118 -19.49 0.06 -5.07
CA THR A 118 -20.68 0.30 -4.27
C THR A 118 -20.34 0.27 -2.78
N GLU A 119 -21.30 0.67 -1.92
CA GLU A 119 -21.12 0.55 -0.47
C GLU A 119 -20.91 -0.90 -0.04
N GLU A 120 -21.61 -1.83 -0.67
CA GLU A 120 -21.42 -3.26 -0.42
C GLU A 120 -20.01 -3.72 -0.80
N ASP A 121 -19.51 -3.28 -1.96
CA ASP A 121 -18.14 -3.57 -2.38
C ASP A 121 -17.12 -2.98 -1.41
N MET A 122 -17.33 -1.76 -0.94
CA MET A 122 -16.44 -1.12 0.04
C MET A 122 -16.43 -1.87 1.36
N GLN A 123 -17.58 -2.39 1.80
CA GLN A 123 -17.62 -3.23 3.00
C GLN A 123 -16.82 -4.52 2.80
N ALA A 124 -16.91 -5.13 1.63
CA ALA A 124 -16.11 -6.31 1.31
C ALA A 124 -14.61 -5.99 1.34
N VAL A 125 -14.20 -4.83 0.82
CA VAL A 125 -12.82 -4.36 0.90
C VAL A 125 -12.36 -4.25 2.35
N ASP A 126 -13.14 -3.57 3.19
CA ASP A 126 -12.79 -3.39 4.60
C ASP A 126 -12.65 -4.73 5.32
N ASP A 127 -13.57 -5.66 5.07
CA ASP A 127 -13.52 -6.99 5.68
C ASP A 127 -12.27 -7.78 5.26
N MET A 128 -11.90 -7.71 3.99
CA MET A 128 -10.69 -8.37 3.49
C MET A 128 -9.42 -7.77 4.09
N LEU A 129 -9.35 -6.45 4.22
CA LEU A 129 -8.20 -5.79 4.83
C LEU A 129 -8.07 -6.15 6.32
N MET A 130 -9.17 -6.19 7.05
CA MET A 130 -9.16 -6.62 8.44
C MET A 130 -8.77 -8.08 8.60
N GLU A 131 -9.18 -8.94 7.68
CA GLU A 131 -8.74 -10.34 7.66
C GLU A 131 -7.21 -10.43 7.53
N ALA A 132 -6.61 -9.66 6.63
CA ALA A 132 -5.16 -9.62 6.46
C ALA A 132 -4.46 -9.15 7.75
N VAL A 133 -4.97 -8.09 8.37
CA VAL A 133 -4.45 -7.57 9.64
C VAL A 133 -4.51 -8.65 10.73
N GLN A 134 -5.64 -9.34 10.85
CA GLN A 134 -5.81 -10.39 11.86
C GLN A 134 -4.89 -11.59 11.64
N ARG A 135 -4.48 -11.84 10.42
CA ARG A 135 -3.48 -12.87 10.09
C ARG A 135 -2.04 -12.43 10.38
N GLY A 136 -1.82 -11.18 10.77
CA GLY A 136 -0.51 -10.65 11.09
C GLY A 136 0.18 -9.92 9.96
N ALA A 137 -0.48 -9.67 8.83
CA ALA A 137 0.10 -8.88 7.75
C ALA A 137 0.23 -7.40 8.14
N MET A 138 1.24 -6.74 7.59
CA MET A 138 1.32 -5.28 7.57
C MET A 138 0.53 -4.79 6.36
N VAL A 139 -0.33 -3.81 6.55
CA VAL A 139 -1.18 -3.28 5.47
C VAL A 139 -1.01 -1.78 5.35
N VAL A 140 -0.64 -1.33 4.16
CA VAL A 140 -0.56 0.10 3.82
C VAL A 140 -1.69 0.40 2.84
N THR A 141 -2.61 1.28 3.23
CA THR A 141 -3.72 1.71 2.38
C THR A 141 -3.59 3.19 2.03
N VAL A 142 -4.28 3.60 0.97
CA VAL A 142 -4.34 4.99 0.54
C VAL A 142 -5.80 5.42 0.52
N ASN A 143 -6.11 6.52 1.22
CA ASN A 143 -7.45 7.12 1.28
C ASN A 143 -8.55 6.07 1.51
N SER A 144 -8.29 5.10 2.38
CA SER A 144 -9.28 4.11 2.79
C SER A 144 -10.23 4.69 3.85
N ARG A 145 -11.24 3.90 4.24
CA ARG A 145 -12.19 4.32 5.27
C ARG A 145 -11.68 4.12 6.70
N PHE A 146 -10.48 3.58 6.87
CA PHE A 146 -9.91 3.36 8.20
C PHE A 146 -9.43 4.68 8.80
N MET A 147 -9.94 4.99 9.98
CA MET A 147 -9.64 6.23 10.70
C MET A 147 -8.48 6.10 11.68
N GLN A 148 -8.11 4.88 12.03
CA GLN A 148 -7.02 4.60 12.96
C GLN A 148 -5.69 4.60 12.21
N ASN A 149 -4.64 5.08 12.89
CA ASN A 149 -3.28 5.06 12.37
C ASN A 149 -3.16 5.69 10.98
N GLN A 150 -3.46 6.98 10.91
CA GLN A 150 -3.38 7.75 9.66
C GLN A 150 -2.07 8.52 9.55
N VAL A 151 -1.56 8.58 8.32
CA VAL A 151 -0.43 9.42 7.96
C VAL A 151 -0.88 10.36 6.85
N SER A 152 -0.84 11.66 7.13
CA SER A 152 -1.28 12.69 6.18
C SER A 152 -0.11 13.22 5.38
N LEU A 153 -0.28 13.28 4.08
CA LEU A 153 0.70 13.88 3.17
C LEU A 153 0.29 15.28 2.71
#